data_6b013fe471c4970acab352f73e2b5b5d
#
_entry.id   6b013fe471c4970acab352f73e2b5b5d
#
_cell.length_a   1.000
_cell.length_b   1.000
_cell.length_c   1.000
_cell.angle_alpha   90.00
_cell.angle_beta   90.00
_cell.angle_gamma   90.00
#
_symmetry.space_group_name_H-M   'P 1'
#
loop_
_entity.id
_entity.type
_entity.pdbx_description
1 polymer ?
#
loop_
_entity_poly.entity_id
_entity_poly.type
_entity_poly.pdbx_seq_one_letter_code
_entity_poly.pdbx_strand_id
1 'polypeptide(L)'
;DSRIPILTNLMKSWGFNLVRAPIHYNLFTLPIEEEQDSLSYTGLTKGFILLDSLLKWCKENEMYLMIDLHAAPGGQGYNADISDYDSTKYSLWESVHNQSKTVELWRRISERYKDEEWIAGYDLINEPNWEIPEGILLRDLYERITDVIRNEGDNHILFIEGNWFANDFTGLTPPWDDNIVYSPHKYWS
;
A
#
# COMPACT_ATOMS: atom_id res chain seq x y z
N ASP A 1 -19.02 -6.38 8.24
CA ASP A 1 -19.51 -6.01 9.58
C ASP A 1 -20.57 -4.91 9.43
N SER A 2 -21.74 -5.09 9.99
CA SER A 2 -22.87 -4.16 9.92
C SER A 2 -22.60 -2.78 10.58
N ARG A 3 -21.50 -2.64 11.32
CA ARG A 3 -21.10 -1.39 11.98
C ARG A 3 -20.36 -0.42 11.08
N ILE A 4 -19.72 -0.89 10.00
CA ILE A 4 -18.88 -0.02 9.15
C ILE A 4 -19.71 1.06 8.44
N PRO A 5 -20.91 0.78 7.87
CA PRO A 5 -21.74 1.85 7.30
C PRO A 5 -22.13 2.94 8.32
N ILE A 6 -22.33 2.54 9.57
CA ILE A 6 -22.62 3.48 10.66
C ILE A 6 -21.40 4.35 10.97
N LEU A 7 -20.20 3.76 10.98
CA LEU A 7 -18.95 4.47 11.24
C LEU A 7 -18.62 5.47 10.12
N THR A 8 -18.78 5.11 8.86
CA THR A 8 -18.53 6.04 7.74
C THR A 8 -19.48 7.23 7.76
N ASN A 9 -20.76 6.99 8.06
CA ASN A 9 -21.74 8.06 8.23
C ASN A 9 -21.36 9.00 9.41
N LEU A 10 -20.94 8.44 10.53
CA LEU A 10 -20.49 9.19 11.69
C LEU A 10 -19.24 10.03 11.39
N MET A 11 -18.24 9.45 10.70
CA MET A 11 -17.04 10.16 10.25
C MET A 11 -17.41 11.35 9.35
N LYS A 12 -18.32 11.17 8.38
CA LYS A 12 -18.83 12.26 7.55
C LYS A 12 -19.49 13.35 8.39
N SER A 13 -20.28 12.98 9.38
CA SER A 13 -20.96 13.96 10.28
C SER A 13 -19.96 14.79 11.11
N TRP A 14 -18.76 14.26 11.34
CA TRP A 14 -17.64 14.96 11.99
C TRP A 14 -16.80 15.81 11.04
N GLY A 15 -17.12 15.82 9.75
CA GLY A 15 -16.42 16.61 8.73
C GLY A 15 -15.24 15.91 8.07
N PHE A 16 -15.02 14.61 8.29
CA PHE A 16 -14.03 13.85 7.54
C PHE A 16 -14.50 13.64 6.09
N ASN A 17 -13.57 13.72 5.17
CA ASN A 17 -13.80 13.51 3.73
C ASN A 17 -12.90 12.44 3.10
N LEU A 18 -12.07 11.79 3.90
CA LEU A 18 -11.14 10.74 3.46
C LEU A 18 -11.06 9.62 4.50
N VAL A 19 -10.97 8.39 4.01
CA VAL A 19 -10.60 7.20 4.79
C VAL A 19 -9.29 6.65 4.24
N ARG A 20 -8.25 6.55 5.06
CA ARG A 20 -7.05 5.76 4.76
C ARG A 20 -7.30 4.35 5.26
N ALA A 21 -7.31 3.38 4.35
CA ALA A 21 -7.62 1.97 4.63
C ALA A 21 -6.33 1.14 4.65
N PRO A 22 -5.84 0.76 5.84
CA PRO A 22 -4.71 -0.15 5.94
C PRO A 22 -5.09 -1.54 5.43
N ILE A 23 -4.34 -2.04 4.43
CA ILE A 23 -4.51 -3.39 3.91
C ILE A 23 -3.29 -4.25 4.23
N HIS A 24 -3.54 -5.54 4.40
CA HIS A 24 -2.53 -6.56 4.53
C HIS A 24 -2.47 -7.39 3.24
N TYR A 25 -1.28 -7.63 2.71
CA TYR A 25 -1.09 -8.34 1.43
C TYR A 25 -1.76 -9.71 1.38
N ASN A 26 -1.83 -10.43 2.51
CA ASN A 26 -2.39 -11.79 2.58
C ASN A 26 -3.91 -11.87 2.34
N LEU A 27 -4.59 -10.74 2.23
CA LEU A 27 -5.99 -10.67 1.78
C LEU A 27 -6.11 -10.72 0.25
N PHE A 28 -5.01 -10.53 -0.48
CA PHE A 28 -4.95 -10.39 -1.93
C PHE A 28 -4.11 -11.47 -2.61
N THR A 29 -3.14 -12.05 -1.90
CA THR A 29 -2.25 -13.11 -2.41
C THR A 29 -1.73 -13.97 -1.27
N LEU A 30 -1.23 -15.17 -1.60
CA LEU A 30 -0.55 -16.02 -0.64
C LEU A 30 0.84 -15.47 -0.29
N PRO A 31 1.39 -15.78 0.91
CA PRO A 31 2.81 -15.61 1.18
C PRO A 31 3.67 -16.44 0.19
N ILE A 32 4.92 -16.04 -0.01
CA ILE A 32 5.78 -16.76 -0.97
C ILE A 32 6.04 -18.21 -0.57
N GLU A 33 6.01 -18.52 0.71
CA GLU A 33 6.21 -19.87 1.26
C GLU A 33 5.04 -20.82 0.96
N GLU A 34 3.87 -20.28 0.65
CA GLU A 34 2.65 -21.03 0.33
C GLU A 34 2.38 -21.11 -1.18
N GLU A 35 3.17 -20.40 -2.01
CA GLU A 35 3.06 -20.48 -3.47
C GLU A 35 3.63 -21.80 -3.99
N GLN A 36 3.19 -22.22 -5.19
CA GLN A 36 3.71 -23.42 -5.84
C GLN A 36 5.18 -23.28 -6.26
N ASP A 37 5.57 -22.08 -6.63
CA ASP A 37 6.96 -21.69 -6.88
C ASP A 37 7.13 -20.19 -6.54
N SER A 38 8.39 -19.75 -6.41
CA SER A 38 8.73 -18.40 -5.98
C SER A 38 8.35 -17.29 -6.98
N LEU A 39 7.96 -17.63 -8.20
CA LEU A 39 7.53 -16.70 -9.24
C LEU A 39 6.00 -16.62 -9.36
N SER A 40 5.29 -17.53 -8.68
CA SER A 40 3.83 -17.57 -8.71
C SER A 40 3.21 -16.42 -7.94
N TYR A 41 2.04 -15.99 -8.41
CA TYR A 41 1.16 -15.08 -7.71
C TYR A 41 -0.25 -15.68 -7.68
N THR A 42 -0.63 -16.26 -6.56
CA THR A 42 -1.99 -16.76 -6.35
C THR A 42 -2.88 -15.62 -5.85
N GLY A 43 -3.73 -15.11 -6.75
CA GLY A 43 -4.66 -14.04 -6.41
C GLY A 43 -5.80 -14.50 -5.51
N LEU A 44 -6.03 -13.76 -4.43
CA LEU A 44 -7.17 -13.94 -3.54
C LEU A 44 -8.19 -12.82 -3.75
N THR A 45 -9.47 -13.14 -3.59
CA THR A 45 -10.56 -12.18 -3.82
C THR A 45 -11.03 -11.47 -2.56
N LYS A 46 -10.67 -11.97 -1.38
CA LYS A 46 -11.16 -11.48 -0.08
C LYS A 46 -10.85 -10.00 0.13
N GLY A 47 -9.63 -9.57 -0.16
CA GLY A 47 -9.23 -8.16 -0.03
C GLY A 47 -10.07 -7.25 -0.92
N PHE A 48 -10.27 -7.63 -2.18
CA PHE A 48 -11.07 -6.85 -3.13
C PHE A 48 -12.54 -6.75 -2.70
N ILE A 49 -13.15 -7.81 -2.20
CA ILE A 49 -14.53 -7.79 -1.67
C ILE A 49 -14.65 -6.78 -0.51
N LEU A 50 -13.65 -6.74 0.36
CA LEU A 50 -13.63 -5.80 1.49
C LEU A 50 -13.43 -4.36 1.03
N LEU A 51 -12.48 -4.11 0.10
CA LEU A 51 -12.24 -2.78 -0.46
C LEU A 51 -13.45 -2.27 -1.25
N ASP A 52 -14.08 -3.09 -2.09
CA ASP A 52 -15.29 -2.72 -2.82
C ASP A 52 -16.43 -2.30 -1.87
N SER A 53 -16.58 -3.04 -0.78
CA SER A 53 -17.59 -2.72 0.23
C SER A 53 -17.29 -1.40 0.93
N LEU A 54 -16.02 -1.18 1.32
CA LEU A 54 -15.59 0.06 1.96
C LEU A 54 -15.72 1.25 1.00
N LEU A 55 -15.29 1.09 -0.24
CA LEU A 55 -15.42 2.10 -1.29
C LEU A 55 -16.88 2.50 -1.50
N LYS A 56 -17.79 1.52 -1.57
CA LYS A 56 -19.22 1.78 -1.66
C LYS A 56 -19.71 2.65 -0.50
N TRP A 57 -19.34 2.34 0.73
CA TRP A 57 -19.76 3.14 1.90
C TRP A 57 -19.11 4.53 1.92
N CYS A 58 -17.88 4.66 1.45
CA CYS A 58 -17.24 5.96 1.28
C CYS A 58 -18.00 6.81 0.25
N LYS A 59 -18.33 6.25 -0.91
CA LYS A 59 -19.11 6.92 -1.97
C LYS A 59 -20.49 7.38 -1.47
N GLU A 60 -21.22 6.52 -0.75
CA GLU A 60 -22.52 6.83 -0.16
C GLU A 60 -22.45 7.99 0.84
N ASN A 61 -21.27 8.27 1.40
CA ASN A 61 -21.03 9.35 2.35
C ASN A 61 -20.18 10.51 1.76
N GLU A 62 -19.99 10.53 0.44
CA GLU A 62 -19.16 11.56 -0.24
C GLU A 62 -17.77 11.69 0.38
N MET A 63 -17.12 10.57 0.68
CA MET A 63 -15.75 10.47 1.18
C MET A 63 -14.87 9.73 0.19
N TYR A 64 -13.63 10.14 0.09
CA TYR A 64 -12.61 9.45 -0.69
C TYR A 64 -12.03 8.27 0.09
N LEU A 65 -11.50 7.29 -0.63
CA LEU A 65 -10.75 6.17 -0.09
C LEU A 65 -9.29 6.24 -0.55
N MET A 66 -8.35 6.19 0.39
CA MET A 66 -6.93 5.97 0.13
C MET A 66 -6.61 4.51 0.50
N ILE A 67 -5.98 3.77 -0.41
CA ILE A 67 -5.56 2.40 -0.16
C ILE A 67 -4.10 2.44 0.31
N ASP A 68 -3.86 1.92 1.51
CA ASP A 68 -2.57 1.90 2.18
C ASP A 68 -2.06 0.46 2.33
N LEU A 69 -0.94 0.10 1.68
CA LEU A 69 -0.29 -1.18 1.92
C LEU A 69 0.46 -1.15 3.25
N HIS A 70 -0.26 -1.49 4.30
CA HIS A 70 0.22 -1.42 5.68
C HIS A 70 1.14 -2.57 6.07
N ALA A 71 0.94 -3.74 5.47
CA ALA A 71 1.84 -4.88 5.60
C ALA A 71 2.10 -5.48 4.22
N ALA A 72 3.32 -5.34 3.74
CA ALA A 72 3.80 -5.86 2.46
C ALA A 72 4.29 -7.30 2.57
N PRO A 73 4.36 -8.07 1.46
CA PRO A 73 4.95 -9.41 1.44
C PRO A 73 6.33 -9.45 2.12
N GLY A 74 6.50 -10.29 3.12
CA GLY A 74 7.72 -10.44 3.90
C GLY A 74 7.94 -9.39 5.00
N GLY A 75 7.11 -8.34 5.06
CA GLY A 75 7.25 -7.23 6.02
C GLY A 75 8.30 -6.19 5.58
N GLN A 76 7.91 -4.92 5.64
CA GLN A 76 8.74 -3.78 5.21
C GLN A 76 9.58 -3.16 6.34
N GLY A 77 9.50 -3.66 7.55
CA GLY A 77 10.23 -3.12 8.70
C GLY A 77 10.49 -4.14 9.80
N TYR A 78 11.43 -3.83 10.68
CA TYR A 78 11.76 -4.69 11.83
C TYR A 78 10.64 -4.79 12.87
N ASN A 79 9.67 -3.89 12.86
CA ASN A 79 8.59 -3.85 13.83
C ASN A 79 7.42 -4.72 13.35
N ALA A 80 7.30 -5.92 13.92
CA ALA A 80 6.25 -6.88 13.57
C ALA A 80 4.83 -6.32 13.80
N ASP A 81 4.62 -5.47 14.79
CA ASP A 81 3.30 -4.89 15.08
C ASP A 81 2.82 -3.93 13.97
N ILE A 82 3.74 -3.41 13.15
CA ILE A 82 3.41 -2.51 12.02
C ILE A 82 3.42 -3.27 10.70
N SER A 83 4.43 -4.13 10.47
CA SER A 83 4.73 -4.70 9.16
C SER A 83 4.44 -6.19 9.02
N ASP A 84 3.99 -6.84 10.09
CA ASP A 84 3.84 -8.32 10.17
C ASP A 84 5.14 -9.08 9.82
N TYR A 85 6.29 -8.48 10.13
CA TYR A 85 7.60 -9.08 9.87
C TYR A 85 7.86 -10.29 10.77
N ASP A 86 8.24 -11.40 10.13
CA ASP A 86 8.71 -12.62 10.80
C ASP A 86 10.21 -12.78 10.59
N SER A 87 11.01 -12.59 11.64
CA SER A 87 12.48 -12.67 11.57
C SER A 87 13.04 -14.06 11.21
N THR A 88 12.19 -15.07 11.11
CA THR A 88 12.57 -16.41 10.61
C THR A 88 12.45 -16.56 9.11
N LYS A 89 11.94 -15.52 8.42
CA LYS A 89 11.70 -15.47 6.98
C LYS A 89 12.43 -14.29 6.34
N TYR A 90 12.52 -14.31 5.02
CA TYR A 90 13.06 -13.17 4.27
C TYR A 90 12.08 -12.01 4.27
N SER A 91 12.57 -10.84 4.64
CA SER A 91 11.84 -9.58 4.57
C SER A 91 11.53 -9.16 3.11
N LEU A 92 10.74 -8.10 2.96
CA LEU A 92 10.53 -7.42 1.68
C LEU A 92 11.87 -7.06 1.01
N TRP A 93 12.82 -6.59 1.79
CA TRP A 93 14.10 -6.06 1.29
C TRP A 93 15.12 -7.15 0.93
N GLU A 94 15.02 -8.30 1.56
CA GLU A 94 15.94 -9.44 1.35
C GLU A 94 15.47 -10.38 0.23
N SER A 95 14.22 -10.26 -0.22
CA SER A 95 13.61 -11.15 -1.21
C SER A 95 13.12 -10.42 -2.44
N VAL A 96 13.78 -10.68 -3.59
CA VAL A 96 13.30 -10.21 -4.92
C VAL A 96 11.87 -10.74 -5.21
N HIS A 97 11.51 -11.91 -4.68
CA HIS A 97 10.18 -12.50 -4.87
C HIS A 97 9.11 -11.74 -4.08
N ASN A 98 9.41 -11.33 -2.83
CA ASN A 98 8.52 -10.47 -2.05
C ASN A 98 8.32 -9.12 -2.73
N GLN A 99 9.39 -8.52 -3.26
CA GLN A 99 9.31 -7.27 -4.02
C GLN A 99 8.46 -7.44 -5.29
N SER A 100 8.69 -8.49 -6.07
CA SER A 100 7.91 -8.77 -7.29
C SER A 100 6.44 -9.00 -6.99
N LYS A 101 6.15 -9.68 -5.88
CA LYS A 101 4.79 -9.90 -5.38
C LYS A 101 4.12 -8.59 -4.97
N THR A 102 4.86 -7.67 -4.37
CA THR A 102 4.38 -6.32 -4.02
C THR A 102 4.05 -5.51 -5.29
N VAL A 103 4.91 -5.55 -6.29
CA VAL A 103 4.68 -4.90 -7.59
C VAL A 103 3.43 -5.45 -8.28
N GLU A 104 3.27 -6.79 -8.33
CA GLU A 104 2.10 -7.42 -8.92
C GLU A 104 0.81 -7.14 -8.15
N LEU A 105 0.88 -7.03 -6.82
CA LEU A 105 -0.27 -6.62 -6.00
C LEU A 105 -0.76 -5.23 -6.40
N TRP A 106 0.13 -4.25 -6.54
CA TRP A 106 -0.22 -2.90 -6.96
C TRP A 106 -0.73 -2.85 -8.40
N ARG A 107 -0.16 -3.65 -9.31
CA ARG A 107 -0.69 -3.77 -10.67
C ARG A 107 -2.16 -4.22 -10.66
N ARG A 108 -2.51 -5.22 -9.83
CA ARG A 108 -3.89 -5.73 -9.73
C ARG A 108 -4.85 -4.76 -9.04
N ILE A 109 -4.38 -4.02 -8.06
CA ILE A 109 -5.18 -2.96 -7.43
C ILE A 109 -5.47 -1.88 -8.46
N SER A 110 -4.46 -1.41 -9.17
CA SER A 110 -4.59 -0.42 -10.24
C SER A 110 -5.51 -0.90 -11.37
N GLU A 111 -5.30 -2.09 -11.92
CA GLU A 111 -6.17 -2.69 -12.94
C GLU A 111 -7.66 -2.64 -12.56
N ARG A 112 -7.96 -2.84 -11.26
CA ARG A 112 -9.32 -2.83 -10.75
C ARG A 112 -9.89 -1.44 -10.55
N TYR A 113 -9.09 -0.50 -10.05
CA TYR A 113 -9.60 0.78 -9.54
C TYR A 113 -9.16 2.01 -10.36
N LYS A 114 -8.43 1.85 -11.47
CA LYS A 114 -7.88 2.96 -12.28
C LYS A 114 -8.90 4.02 -12.74
N ASP A 115 -10.16 3.63 -12.90
CA ASP A 115 -11.23 4.51 -13.35
C ASP A 115 -12.14 4.97 -12.19
N GLU A 116 -11.76 4.71 -10.94
CA GLU A 116 -12.60 4.96 -9.77
C GLU A 116 -12.29 6.32 -9.14
N GLU A 117 -13.08 7.32 -9.45
CA GLU A 117 -12.89 8.72 -9.02
C GLU A 117 -12.94 8.92 -7.48
N TRP A 118 -13.48 7.95 -6.73
CA TRP A 118 -13.54 8.02 -5.27
C TRP A 118 -12.33 7.39 -4.58
N ILE A 119 -11.36 6.89 -5.34
CA ILE A 119 -10.03 6.58 -4.83
C ILE A 119 -9.21 7.87 -4.83
N ALA A 120 -8.76 8.33 -3.65
CA ALA A 120 -7.90 9.51 -3.53
C ALA A 120 -6.47 9.25 -4.02
N GLY A 121 -6.01 8.02 -3.88
CA GLY A 121 -4.67 7.58 -4.25
C GLY A 121 -4.24 6.32 -3.52
N TYR A 122 -3.00 5.95 -3.74
CA TYR A 122 -2.36 4.75 -3.21
C TYR A 122 -1.18 5.12 -2.32
N ASP A 123 -1.20 4.66 -1.09
CA ASP A 123 -0.08 4.75 -0.15
C ASP A 123 0.72 3.46 -0.29
N LEU A 124 1.84 3.56 -1.01
CA LEU A 124 2.45 2.39 -1.64
C LEU A 124 3.08 1.41 -0.65
N ILE A 125 3.69 1.90 0.43
CA ILE A 125 4.27 1.08 1.50
C ILE A 125 4.28 1.90 2.78
N ASN A 126 3.52 1.47 3.78
CA ASN A 126 3.48 2.14 5.09
C ASN A 126 4.78 1.95 5.88
N GLU A 127 5.33 3.04 6.35
CA GLU A 127 6.43 3.11 7.32
C GLU A 127 7.58 2.11 7.07
N PRO A 128 8.25 2.15 5.91
CA PRO A 128 9.46 1.37 5.71
C PRO A 128 10.45 1.62 6.86
N ASN A 129 11.02 0.54 7.42
CA ASN A 129 11.96 0.64 8.54
C ASN A 129 13.03 -0.46 8.43
N TRP A 130 14.04 -0.21 7.60
CA TRP A 130 15.10 -1.17 7.28
C TRP A 130 16.43 -0.46 6.98
N GLU A 131 17.54 -1.19 7.10
CA GLU A 131 18.84 -0.68 6.62
C GLU A 131 18.87 -0.68 5.09
N ILE A 132 18.54 0.48 4.51
CA ILE A 132 18.54 0.71 3.06
C ILE A 132 19.53 1.84 2.77
N PRO A 133 20.81 1.54 2.48
CA PRO A 133 21.80 2.56 2.21
C PRO A 133 21.35 3.52 1.10
N GLU A 134 21.44 4.81 1.37
CA GLU A 134 21.10 5.89 0.44
C GLU A 134 19.68 5.82 -0.16
N GLY A 135 18.79 5.01 0.42
CA GLY A 135 17.41 4.84 -0.07
C GLY A 135 17.29 4.12 -1.42
N ILE A 136 18.38 3.57 -1.96
CA ILE A 136 18.43 3.04 -3.35
C ILE A 136 17.40 1.93 -3.57
N LEU A 137 17.34 0.94 -2.69
CA LEU A 137 16.42 -0.20 -2.85
C LEU A 137 14.96 0.22 -2.68
N LEU A 138 14.70 1.18 -1.79
CA LEU A 138 13.36 1.73 -1.58
C LEU A 138 12.89 2.50 -2.83
N ARG A 139 13.77 3.32 -3.39
CA ARG A 139 13.54 4.05 -4.65
C ARG A 139 13.23 3.09 -5.80
N ASP A 140 14.08 2.09 -6.02
CA ASP A 140 13.91 1.08 -7.08
C ASP A 140 12.55 0.39 -6.99
N LEU A 141 12.16 -0.02 -5.78
CA LEU A 141 10.86 -0.67 -5.58
C LEU A 141 9.68 0.27 -5.87
N TYR A 142 9.75 1.52 -5.42
CA TYR A 142 8.72 2.52 -5.72
C TYR A 142 8.62 2.83 -7.21
N GLU A 143 9.73 2.98 -7.92
CA GLU A 143 9.73 3.20 -9.37
C GLU A 143 9.08 2.02 -10.11
N ARG A 144 9.42 0.77 -9.76
CA ARG A 144 8.79 -0.43 -10.33
C ARG A 144 7.30 -0.52 -10.07
N ILE A 145 6.84 -0.13 -8.88
CA ILE A 145 5.41 -0.06 -8.53
C ILE A 145 4.73 1.04 -9.36
N THR A 146 5.35 2.22 -9.45
CA THR A 146 4.84 3.34 -10.26
C THR A 146 4.66 2.92 -11.71
N ASP A 147 5.66 2.28 -12.29
CA ASP A 147 5.65 1.83 -13.68
C ASP A 147 4.47 0.90 -13.99
N VAL A 148 4.21 -0.08 -13.14
CA VAL A 148 3.09 -1.00 -13.39
C VAL A 148 1.74 -0.33 -13.22
N ILE A 149 1.59 0.61 -12.28
CA ILE A 149 0.36 1.40 -12.10
C ILE A 149 0.12 2.28 -13.33
N ARG A 150 1.13 3.02 -13.79
CA ARG A 150 1.02 3.91 -14.96
C ARG A 150 0.81 3.12 -16.26
N ASN A 151 1.38 1.93 -16.39
CA ASN A 151 1.17 1.04 -17.53
C ASN A 151 -0.26 0.48 -17.62
N GLU A 152 -0.99 0.37 -16.50
CA GLU A 152 -2.42 0.06 -16.51
C GLU A 152 -3.28 1.27 -16.97
N GLY A 153 -2.69 2.44 -17.17
CA GLY A 153 -3.38 3.68 -17.49
C GLY A 153 -3.97 4.40 -16.29
N ASP A 154 -3.53 4.02 -15.09
CA ASP A 154 -3.97 4.59 -13.82
C ASP A 154 -3.13 5.82 -13.46
N ASN A 155 -3.82 6.93 -13.20
CA ASN A 155 -3.18 8.20 -12.87
C ASN A 155 -3.52 8.70 -11.46
N HIS A 156 -3.93 7.82 -10.55
CA HIS A 156 -4.13 8.19 -9.15
C HIS A 156 -2.86 8.72 -8.50
N ILE A 157 -3.03 9.54 -7.45
CA ILE A 157 -1.92 10.06 -6.65
C ILE A 157 -1.21 8.89 -5.96
N LEU A 158 0.14 8.89 -6.01
CA LEU A 158 0.97 7.94 -5.30
C LEU A 158 1.56 8.63 -4.07
N PHE A 159 1.22 8.13 -2.89
CA PHE A 159 1.80 8.57 -1.64
C PHE A 159 3.05 7.75 -1.34
N ILE A 160 4.15 8.45 -1.12
CA ILE A 160 5.47 7.89 -0.93
C ILE A 160 5.93 8.19 0.49
N GLU A 161 6.12 7.14 1.26
CA GLU A 161 6.68 7.25 2.60
C GLU A 161 8.20 7.02 2.58
N GLY A 162 8.90 7.76 3.41
CA GLY A 162 10.35 7.62 3.59
C GLY A 162 10.71 6.40 4.45
N ASN A 163 11.97 6.04 4.48
CA ASN A 163 12.50 5.05 5.42
C ASN A 163 12.42 5.57 6.88
N TRP A 164 12.74 4.71 7.84
CA TRP A 164 12.72 5.02 9.27
C TRP A 164 11.37 5.63 9.70
N PHE A 165 10.30 4.84 9.48
CA PHE A 165 8.93 5.21 9.83
C PHE A 165 8.45 6.49 9.13
N ALA A 166 8.66 6.57 7.82
CA ALA A 166 8.31 7.74 6.98
C ALA A 166 9.01 9.05 7.37
N ASN A 167 10.22 8.99 7.92
CA ASN A 167 10.98 10.19 8.32
C ASN A 167 12.22 10.46 7.47
N ASP A 168 12.77 9.47 6.78
CA ASP A 168 13.98 9.63 5.96
C ASP A 168 13.68 9.47 4.47
N PHE A 169 13.74 10.56 3.73
CA PHE A 169 13.50 10.63 2.29
C PHE A 169 14.80 10.64 1.47
N THR A 170 15.92 10.25 2.06
CA THR A 170 17.20 10.10 1.34
C THR A 170 17.03 9.18 0.13
N GLY A 171 17.50 9.61 -1.04
CA GLY A 171 17.40 8.89 -2.30
C GLY A 171 16.04 8.97 -2.99
N LEU A 172 14.98 9.46 -2.33
CA LEU A 172 13.64 9.54 -2.90
C LEU A 172 13.37 10.86 -3.67
N THR A 173 14.28 11.83 -3.59
CA THR A 173 14.18 13.10 -4.33
C THR A 173 15.24 13.17 -5.43
N PRO A 174 14.93 13.83 -6.59
CA PRO A 174 13.65 14.42 -6.99
C PRO A 174 12.57 13.36 -7.28
N PRO A 175 11.29 13.74 -7.37
CA PRO A 175 10.22 12.82 -7.75
C PRO A 175 10.47 12.27 -9.17
N TRP A 176 10.03 11.04 -9.43
CA TRP A 176 10.18 10.34 -10.72
C TRP A 176 8.88 10.28 -11.53
N ASP A 177 7.81 10.80 -10.96
CA ASP A 177 6.50 10.86 -11.59
C ASP A 177 5.82 12.17 -11.19
N ASP A 178 4.96 12.71 -12.06
CA ASP A 178 4.34 14.02 -11.88
C ASP A 178 3.21 14.01 -10.82
N ASN A 179 2.71 12.83 -10.44
CA ASN A 179 1.60 12.69 -9.50
C ASN A 179 1.98 11.93 -8.22
N ILE A 180 3.09 12.35 -7.62
CA ILE A 180 3.63 11.85 -6.35
C ILE A 180 3.43 12.87 -5.24
N VAL A 181 3.08 12.38 -4.05
CA VAL A 181 3.04 13.14 -2.80
C VAL A 181 3.94 12.45 -1.78
N TYR A 182 4.90 13.17 -1.20
CA TYR A 182 5.68 12.68 -0.07
C TYR A 182 4.84 12.76 1.21
N SER A 183 4.75 11.63 1.91
CA SER A 183 3.89 11.44 3.10
C SER A 183 4.75 11.17 4.34
N PRO A 184 5.26 12.21 5.03
CA PRO A 184 6.00 12.03 6.26
C PRO A 184 5.07 11.73 7.43
N HIS A 185 5.46 10.81 8.31
CA HIS A 185 4.79 10.57 9.57
C HIS A 185 5.49 11.29 10.70
N LYS A 186 4.71 11.97 11.54
CA LYS A 186 5.25 12.69 12.69
C LYS A 186 4.38 12.46 13.92
N TYR A 187 4.94 11.81 14.89
CA TYR A 187 4.33 11.64 16.20
C TYR A 187 4.98 12.60 17.20
N TRP A 188 4.16 13.25 18.03
CA TRP A 188 4.64 14.08 19.11
C TRP A 188 4.86 13.16 20.33
N SER A 189 6.07 13.08 20.81
CA SER A 189 6.43 12.42 22.07
C SER A 189 6.70 13.46 23.14
#